data_5ed4748c0eb9ad819e4c8a4e050b5d4f
#
_entry.id   5ed4748c0eb9ad819e4c8a4e050b5d4f
#
_cell.length_a   1.000
_cell.length_b   1.000
_cell.length_c   1.000
_cell.angle_alpha   90.00
_cell.angle_beta   90.00
_cell.angle_gamma   90.00
#
_symmetry.space_group_name_H-M   'P 1'
#
loop_
_entity.id
_entity.type
_entity.pdbx_description
1 polymer ?
#
loop_
_entity_poly.entity_id
_entity_poly.type
_entity_poly.pdbx_seq_one_letter_code
_entity_poly.pdbx_strand_id
1 'polypeptide(L)'
;KTIDVLHDAQRTVAKKKKKKKKKKIGIATDIGHTDSTIKYYFRDLDVLVIESNYDHSMLMTCGYPADLKSRIKSNRGHLSNEDCGKFISEVYHEGLKKVYLVHISRDSNTKHLAYNTVKSELDRNGIEVEVEAVPQDTHTHLYHLD
;
A
#
# COMPACT_ATOMS: atom_id res chain seq x y z
N LYS A 1 5.72 -17.27 3.93
CA LYS A 1 6.98 -16.86 3.30
C LYS A 1 7.15 -15.38 3.55
N THR A 2 8.29 -14.98 4.08
CA THR A 2 8.62 -13.59 4.40
C THR A 2 9.57 -13.06 3.33
N ILE A 3 9.39 -11.83 2.92
CA ILE A 3 10.27 -11.12 1.99
C ILE A 3 10.80 -9.92 2.75
N ASP A 4 12.11 -9.79 2.83
CA ASP A 4 12.74 -8.59 3.36
C ASP A 4 12.83 -7.55 2.24
N VAL A 5 12.29 -6.38 2.50
CA VAL A 5 12.38 -5.22 1.61
C VAL A 5 13.24 -4.17 2.30
N LEU A 6 14.22 -3.63 1.61
CA LEU A 6 15.13 -2.64 2.17
C LEU A 6 14.40 -1.29 2.34
N HIS A 7 14.39 -0.81 3.55
CA HIS A 7 13.98 0.55 3.90
C HIS A 7 15.12 1.19 4.71
N ASP A 8 15.44 2.37 4.41
CA ASP A 8 16.46 3.31 4.85
C ASP A 8 17.37 2.94 6.06
N ALA A 9 16.85 2.63 7.20
CA ALA A 9 17.61 2.18 8.37
C ALA A 9 17.01 0.93 9.04
N GLN A 10 15.90 0.42 8.50
CA GLN A 10 15.19 -0.72 9.07
C GLN A 10 14.80 -1.71 7.97
N ARG A 11 14.83 -2.98 8.29
CA ARG A 11 14.28 -4.02 7.41
C ARG A 11 12.78 -3.98 7.45
N THR A 12 12.17 -3.62 6.34
CA THR A 12 10.74 -3.80 6.13
C THR A 12 10.46 -5.24 5.73
N VAL A 13 9.49 -5.83 6.36
CA VAL A 13 9.12 -7.22 6.13
C VAL A 13 7.76 -7.29 5.47
N ALA A 14 7.74 -7.67 4.20
CA ALA A 14 6.51 -8.08 3.55
C ALA A 14 6.14 -9.51 3.96
N LYS A 15 5.03 -9.68 4.69
CA LYS A 15 4.60 -10.98 5.21
C LYS A 15 3.43 -11.55 4.44
N LYS A 16 3.60 -12.76 3.91
CA LYS A 16 2.53 -13.57 3.33
C LYS A 16 2.16 -14.69 4.31
N LYS A 17 0.98 -14.61 4.94
CA LYS A 17 0.46 -15.68 5.81
C LYS A 17 -0.53 -16.56 5.07
N LYS A 18 -0.35 -17.90 5.15
CA LYS A 18 -1.36 -18.89 4.77
C LYS A 18 -2.27 -19.18 5.96
N LYS A 19 -3.58 -19.01 5.82
CA LYS A 19 -4.58 -19.50 6.76
C LYS A 19 -5.12 -20.89 6.38
N LYS A 20 -5.86 -21.57 7.28
CA LYS A 20 -6.33 -22.98 7.17
C LYS A 20 -6.96 -23.38 5.84
N LYS A 21 -7.49 -22.47 5.03
CA LYS A 21 -8.08 -22.75 3.69
C LYS A 21 -7.19 -22.27 2.53
N LYS A 22 -5.87 -22.24 2.68
CA LYS A 22 -4.92 -21.71 1.69
C LYS A 22 -5.10 -20.22 1.39
N LYS A 23 -5.86 -19.47 2.19
CA LYS A 23 -6.02 -18.02 2.03
C LYS A 23 -4.70 -17.28 2.27
N LYS A 24 -4.45 -16.27 1.44
CA LYS A 24 -3.18 -15.53 1.42
C LYS A 24 -3.43 -14.06 1.72
N ILE A 25 -2.75 -13.55 2.74
CA ILE A 25 -2.76 -12.12 3.07
C ILE A 25 -1.34 -11.60 2.86
N GLY A 26 -1.20 -10.53 2.09
CA GLY A 26 0.05 -9.79 1.94
C GLY A 26 0.01 -8.50 2.74
N ILE A 27 1.13 -8.15 3.36
CA ILE A 27 1.31 -6.90 4.09
C ILE A 27 2.62 -6.27 3.60
N ALA A 28 2.55 -5.02 3.15
CA ALA A 28 3.69 -4.24 2.69
C ALA A 28 3.59 -2.79 3.18
N THR A 29 4.47 -2.41 4.09
CA THR A 29 4.64 -1.05 4.59
C THR A 29 6.11 -0.66 4.53
N ASP A 30 6.39 0.64 4.53
CA ASP A 30 7.75 1.17 4.44
C ASP A 30 8.50 0.67 3.20
N ILE A 31 7.83 0.74 2.06
CA ILE A 31 8.38 0.38 0.75
C ILE A 31 8.40 1.61 -0.15
N GLY A 32 9.57 2.06 -0.51
CA GLY A 32 9.72 3.25 -1.37
C GLY A 32 9.49 2.99 -2.85
N HIS A 33 9.46 1.73 -3.27
CA HIS A 33 9.18 1.32 -4.65
C HIS A 33 8.73 -0.14 -4.72
N THR A 34 8.13 -0.51 -5.84
CA THR A 34 7.67 -1.86 -6.10
C THR A 34 8.37 -2.44 -7.33
N ASP A 35 9.24 -3.39 -7.10
CA ASP A 35 9.97 -4.10 -8.15
C ASP A 35 9.23 -5.38 -8.62
N SER A 36 9.79 -6.05 -9.62
CA SER A 36 9.23 -7.30 -10.15
C SER A 36 9.19 -8.43 -9.10
N THR A 37 10.11 -8.42 -8.14
CA THR A 37 10.17 -9.42 -7.07
C THR A 37 9.00 -9.26 -6.11
N ILE A 38 8.71 -8.02 -5.67
CA ILE A 38 7.56 -7.72 -4.83
C ILE A 38 6.26 -8.08 -5.57
N LYS A 39 6.11 -7.64 -6.82
CA LYS A 39 4.94 -7.96 -7.66
C LYS A 39 4.72 -9.47 -7.79
N TYR A 40 5.78 -10.24 -8.03
CA TYR A 40 5.69 -11.70 -8.10
C TYR A 40 5.11 -12.34 -6.85
N TYR A 41 5.51 -11.87 -5.66
CA TYR A 41 5.02 -12.44 -4.40
C TYR A 41 3.62 -11.98 -4.01
N PHE A 42 3.16 -10.86 -4.54
CA PHE A 42 1.89 -10.25 -4.17
C PHE A 42 0.73 -10.55 -5.14
N ARG A 43 0.99 -11.13 -6.29
CA ARG A 43 -0.02 -11.38 -7.35
C ARG A 43 -1.11 -12.43 -7.06
N ASP A 44 -1.02 -13.20 -5.99
CA ASP A 44 -1.97 -14.30 -5.67
C ASP A 44 -2.60 -14.13 -4.28
N LEU A 45 -2.89 -12.92 -3.86
CA LEU A 45 -3.41 -12.63 -2.54
C LEU A 45 -4.95 -12.60 -2.52
N ASP A 46 -5.54 -13.05 -1.43
CA ASP A 46 -6.97 -12.82 -1.15
C ASP A 46 -7.19 -11.44 -0.50
N VAL A 47 -6.23 -10.98 0.32
CA VAL A 47 -6.25 -9.65 0.95
C VAL A 47 -4.87 -9.02 0.86
N LEU A 48 -4.86 -7.75 0.51
CA LEU A 48 -3.67 -6.91 0.46
C LEU A 48 -3.77 -5.79 1.50
N VAL A 49 -2.74 -5.65 2.33
CA VAL A 49 -2.53 -4.51 3.23
C VAL A 49 -1.29 -3.79 2.73
N ILE A 50 -1.44 -2.57 2.27
CA ILE A 50 -0.36 -1.83 1.60
C ILE A 50 -0.33 -0.38 2.05
N GLU A 51 0.87 0.20 2.12
CA GLU A 51 0.98 1.61 2.40
C GLU A 51 0.49 2.47 1.23
N SER A 52 -0.19 3.57 1.58
CA SER A 52 -0.51 4.69 0.71
C SER A 52 -0.12 5.94 1.48
N ASN A 53 1.20 6.21 1.53
CA ASN A 53 1.77 7.06 2.56
C ASN A 53 1.51 8.54 2.31
N TYR A 54 1.77 9.03 1.10
CA TYR A 54 1.69 10.45 0.83
C TYR A 54 0.95 10.77 -0.48
N ASP A 55 0.27 11.90 -0.47
CA ASP A 55 -0.15 12.62 -1.66
C ASP A 55 1.00 13.52 -2.14
N HIS A 56 1.27 13.53 -3.43
CA HIS A 56 2.42 14.24 -3.97
C HIS A 56 2.34 15.75 -3.75
N SER A 57 1.18 16.36 -3.96
CA SER A 57 0.97 17.81 -3.78
C SER A 57 1.06 18.19 -2.31
N MET A 58 0.46 17.42 -1.41
CA MET A 58 0.55 17.66 0.02
C MET A 58 1.99 17.52 0.53
N LEU A 59 2.73 16.52 0.07
CA LEU A 59 4.13 16.37 0.46
C LEU A 59 4.96 17.56 0.02
N MET A 60 4.74 18.09 -1.19
CA MET A 60 5.48 19.26 -1.67
C MET A 60 5.17 20.54 -0.88
N THR A 61 3.97 20.70 -0.38
CA THR A 61 3.49 21.90 0.32
C THR A 61 3.55 21.82 1.85
N CYS A 62 3.66 20.61 2.43
CA CYS A 62 3.76 20.45 3.89
C CYS A 62 5.07 21.05 4.45
N GLY A 63 5.11 21.25 5.77
CA GLY A 63 6.21 21.89 6.50
C GLY A 63 7.52 21.09 6.60
N TYR A 64 7.64 19.94 5.93
CA TYR A 64 8.86 19.14 5.99
C TYR A 64 10.04 19.79 5.29
N PRO A 65 11.28 19.65 5.82
CA PRO A 65 12.50 20.08 5.14
C PRO A 65 12.67 19.37 3.77
N ALA A 66 13.41 20.01 2.87
CA ALA A 66 13.59 19.51 1.51
C ALA A 66 14.29 18.15 1.43
N ASP A 67 15.25 17.91 2.31
CA ASP A 67 15.96 16.64 2.44
C ASP A 67 15.02 15.52 2.89
N LEU A 68 14.13 15.77 3.86
CA LEU A 68 13.12 14.82 4.29
C LEU A 68 12.11 14.52 3.16
N LYS A 69 11.63 15.53 2.42
CA LYS A 69 10.77 15.31 1.26
C LYS A 69 11.44 14.45 0.19
N SER A 70 12.72 14.70 -0.07
CA SER A 70 13.52 13.89 -1.01
C SER A 70 13.68 12.46 -0.55
N ARG A 71 13.93 12.24 0.73
CA ARG A 71 14.03 10.92 1.34
C ARG A 71 12.71 10.15 1.24
N ILE A 72 11.57 10.78 1.58
CA ILE A 72 10.24 10.16 1.51
C ILE A 72 9.94 9.67 0.08
N LYS A 73 10.29 10.45 -0.94
CA LYS A 73 10.08 10.09 -2.36
C LYS A 73 11.11 9.12 -2.93
N SER A 74 12.16 8.81 -2.21
CA SER A 74 13.20 7.92 -2.71
C SER A 74 12.77 6.46 -2.74
N ASN A 75 13.51 5.61 -3.46
CA ASN A 75 13.29 4.16 -3.47
C ASN A 75 13.42 3.49 -2.09
N ARG A 76 13.95 4.21 -1.11
CA ARG A 76 14.06 3.77 0.29
C ARG A 76 13.10 4.53 1.21
N GLY A 77 12.19 5.29 0.65
CA GLY A 77 11.17 6.06 1.36
C GLY A 77 9.85 5.32 1.46
N HIS A 78 8.81 5.93 0.92
CA HIS A 78 7.43 5.42 1.02
C HIS A 78 6.72 5.47 -0.34
N LEU A 79 5.63 4.70 -0.47
CA LEU A 79 4.78 4.76 -1.66
C LEU A 79 3.87 5.99 -1.64
N SER A 80 3.81 6.68 -2.77
CA SER A 80 2.75 7.64 -3.03
C SER A 80 1.39 6.96 -3.21
N ASN A 81 0.31 7.74 -3.14
CA ASN A 81 -1.03 7.23 -3.44
C ASN A 81 -1.11 6.68 -4.87
N GLU A 82 -0.47 7.37 -5.82
CA GLU A 82 -0.42 6.99 -7.24
C GLU A 82 0.33 5.68 -7.46
N ASP A 83 1.50 5.53 -6.85
CA ASP A 83 2.29 4.30 -7.00
C ASP A 83 1.65 3.12 -6.29
N CYS A 84 0.96 3.37 -5.18
CA CYS A 84 0.12 2.37 -4.52
C CYS A 84 -1.00 1.88 -5.45
N GLY A 85 -1.73 2.78 -6.10
CA GLY A 85 -2.79 2.43 -7.05
C GLY A 85 -2.28 1.63 -8.23
N LYS A 86 -1.16 2.05 -8.84
CA LYS A 86 -0.49 1.31 -9.92
C LYS A 86 -0.08 -0.10 -9.50
N PHE A 87 0.55 -0.22 -8.32
CA PHE A 87 0.96 -1.52 -7.81
C PHE A 87 -0.23 -2.46 -7.61
N ILE A 88 -1.34 -1.98 -7.03
CA ILE A 88 -2.54 -2.78 -6.86
C ILE A 88 -3.06 -3.26 -8.23
N SER A 89 -3.10 -2.36 -9.23
CA SER A 89 -3.53 -2.71 -10.59
C SER A 89 -2.66 -3.79 -11.23
N GLU A 90 -1.35 -3.75 -11.01
CA GLU A 90 -0.39 -4.70 -11.56
C GLU A 90 -0.43 -6.10 -10.88
N VAL A 91 -0.84 -6.18 -9.62
CA VAL A 91 -0.93 -7.46 -8.88
C VAL A 91 -2.37 -7.96 -8.76
N TYR A 92 -3.33 -7.20 -9.29
CA TYR A 92 -4.74 -7.55 -9.27
C TYR A 92 -5.03 -8.86 -9.99
N HIS A 93 -5.94 -9.61 -9.42
CA HIS A 93 -6.59 -10.77 -10.04
C HIS A 93 -7.97 -10.95 -9.39
N GLU A 94 -8.87 -11.66 -10.03
CA GLU A 94 -10.26 -11.84 -9.57
C GLU A 94 -10.41 -12.45 -8.16
N GLY A 95 -9.36 -13.08 -7.66
CA GLY A 95 -9.30 -13.64 -6.31
C GLY A 95 -8.98 -12.63 -5.22
N LEU A 96 -8.48 -11.42 -5.56
CA LEU A 96 -8.22 -10.35 -4.58
C LEU A 96 -9.55 -9.75 -4.13
N LYS A 97 -9.90 -9.92 -2.86
CA LYS A 97 -11.21 -9.55 -2.32
C LYS A 97 -11.20 -8.21 -1.60
N LYS A 98 -10.09 -7.86 -0.95
CA LYS A 98 -10.00 -6.67 -0.11
C LYS A 98 -8.61 -6.06 -0.16
N VAL A 99 -8.56 -4.75 -0.24
CA VAL A 99 -7.33 -3.94 -0.11
C VAL A 99 -7.50 -2.98 1.05
N TYR A 100 -6.55 -2.98 1.96
CA TYR A 100 -6.43 -1.99 3.01
C TYR A 100 -5.27 -1.04 2.69
N LEU A 101 -5.59 0.26 2.59
CA LEU A 101 -4.60 1.32 2.48
C LEU A 101 -4.23 1.76 3.89
N VAL A 102 -2.99 1.58 4.25
CA VAL A 102 -2.47 1.85 5.60
C VAL A 102 -1.26 2.78 5.56
N HIS A 103 -0.67 3.07 6.71
CA HIS A 103 0.52 3.90 6.84
C HIS A 103 0.35 5.28 6.17
N ILE A 104 -0.86 5.82 6.26
CA ILE A 104 -1.24 7.13 5.71
C ILE A 104 -0.60 8.21 6.56
N SER A 105 0.21 9.09 5.95
CA SER A 105 0.87 10.20 6.64
C SER A 105 -0.16 11.21 7.17
N ARG A 106 0.07 11.72 8.38
CA ARG A 106 -0.77 12.77 8.97
C ARG A 106 -0.51 14.15 8.38
N ASP A 107 0.71 14.38 7.87
CA ASP A 107 1.17 15.70 7.41
C ASP A 107 1.12 15.85 5.90
N SER A 108 1.28 14.75 5.17
CA SER A 108 1.39 14.77 3.71
C SER A 108 0.35 13.89 3.01
N ASN A 109 -0.74 13.54 3.70
CA ASN A 109 -1.84 12.77 3.13
C ASN A 109 -3.15 12.96 3.91
N THR A 110 -4.23 12.42 3.37
CA THR A 110 -5.50 12.23 4.07
C THR A 110 -6.13 10.90 3.67
N LYS A 111 -7.00 10.35 4.52
CA LYS A 111 -7.80 9.17 4.20
C LYS A 111 -8.53 9.29 2.85
N HIS A 112 -9.12 10.45 2.59
CA HIS A 112 -9.89 10.70 1.37
C HIS A 112 -9.00 10.76 0.12
N LEU A 113 -7.85 11.42 0.20
CA LEU A 113 -6.90 11.48 -0.92
C LEU A 113 -6.34 10.09 -1.23
N ALA A 114 -5.90 9.35 -0.23
CA ALA A 114 -5.42 7.99 -0.43
C ALA A 114 -6.48 7.12 -1.11
N TYR A 115 -7.70 7.09 -0.58
CA TYR A 115 -8.80 6.32 -1.15
C TYR A 115 -9.14 6.75 -2.59
N ASN A 116 -9.36 8.06 -2.81
CA ASN A 116 -9.82 8.56 -4.11
C ASN A 116 -8.76 8.37 -5.21
N THR A 117 -7.47 8.60 -4.91
CA THR A 117 -6.39 8.42 -5.87
C THR A 117 -6.26 6.95 -6.27
N VAL A 118 -6.23 6.05 -5.29
CA VAL A 118 -6.16 4.62 -5.56
C VAL A 118 -7.41 4.14 -6.31
N LYS A 119 -8.60 4.53 -5.86
CA LYS A 119 -9.85 4.12 -6.51
C LYS A 119 -9.93 4.61 -7.96
N SER A 120 -9.51 5.84 -8.24
CA SER A 120 -9.45 6.38 -9.60
C SER A 120 -8.51 5.60 -10.51
N GLU A 121 -7.39 5.13 -9.98
CA GLU A 121 -6.45 4.28 -10.75
C GLU A 121 -7.05 2.91 -11.06
N LEU A 122 -7.70 2.29 -10.08
CA LEU A 122 -8.39 1.01 -10.26
C LEU A 122 -9.53 1.11 -11.28
N ASP A 123 -10.35 2.15 -11.19
CA ASP A 123 -11.47 2.40 -12.10
C ASP A 123 -11.00 2.62 -13.54
N ARG A 124 -9.89 3.34 -13.75
CA ARG A 124 -9.26 3.49 -15.08
C ARG A 124 -8.82 2.16 -15.69
N ASN A 125 -8.46 1.20 -14.85
CA ASN A 125 -8.06 -0.15 -15.28
C ASN A 125 -9.21 -1.16 -15.28
N GLY A 126 -10.46 -0.74 -15.01
CA GLY A 126 -11.64 -1.61 -14.96
C GLY A 126 -11.60 -2.62 -13.81
N ILE A 127 -10.91 -2.29 -12.71
CA ILE A 127 -10.71 -3.17 -11.57
C ILE A 127 -11.74 -2.87 -10.48
N GLU A 128 -12.53 -3.88 -10.16
CA GLU A 128 -13.45 -3.86 -9.03
C GLU A 128 -12.90 -4.69 -7.87
N VAL A 129 -12.50 -4.01 -6.82
CA VAL A 129 -12.07 -4.62 -5.55
C VAL A 129 -12.49 -3.72 -4.39
N GLU A 130 -12.80 -4.32 -3.27
CA GLU A 130 -13.14 -3.56 -2.08
C GLU A 130 -11.88 -2.90 -1.50
N VAL A 131 -11.88 -1.56 -1.40
CA VAL A 131 -10.78 -0.76 -0.86
C VAL A 131 -11.22 -0.06 0.41
N GLU A 132 -10.37 -0.07 1.42
CA GLU A 132 -10.59 0.67 2.68
C GLU A 132 -9.31 1.39 3.09
N ALA A 133 -9.40 2.71 3.29
CA ALA A 133 -8.30 3.49 3.83
C ALA A 133 -8.41 3.56 5.36
N VAL A 134 -7.36 3.11 6.03
CA VAL A 134 -7.29 3.00 7.50
C VAL A 134 -6.23 3.97 8.02
N PRO A 135 -6.63 5.11 8.57
CA PRO A 135 -5.71 6.05 9.21
C PRO A 135 -5.02 5.44 10.43
N GLN A 136 -3.93 6.08 10.85
CA GLN A 136 -3.27 5.73 12.11
C GLN A 136 -4.24 5.87 13.29
N ASP A 137 -4.02 5.06 14.32
CA ASP A 137 -4.81 5.04 15.57
C ASP A 137 -6.30 4.69 15.37
N THR A 138 -6.65 4.10 14.25
CA THR A 138 -7.99 3.56 13.99
C THR A 138 -7.94 2.06 13.76
N HIS A 139 -9.07 1.42 13.98
CA HIS A 139 -9.24 0.00 13.65
C HIS A 139 -10.39 -0.16 12.66
N THR A 140 -10.33 -1.20 11.86
CA THR A 140 -11.37 -1.56 10.91
C THR A 140 -12.35 -2.55 11.51
N HIS A 141 -13.45 -2.76 10.85
CA HIS A 141 -14.32 -3.89 11.15
C HIS A 141 -13.63 -5.23 10.81
N LEU A 142 -14.03 -6.30 11.52
CA LEU A 142 -13.58 -7.64 11.21
C LEU A 142 -13.95 -8.02 9.77
N TYR A 143 -12.97 -8.41 8.99
CA TYR A 143 -13.19 -8.94 7.64
C TYR A 143 -13.07 -10.46 7.66
N HIS A 144 -14.14 -11.15 7.25
CA HIS A 144 -14.19 -12.61 7.17
C HIS A 144 -13.81 -13.06 5.76
N LEU A 145 -12.78 -13.88 5.68
CA LEU A 145 -12.37 -14.57 4.46
C LEU A 145 -12.98 -15.97 4.46
N ASP A 146 -14.06 -16.12 3.75
CA ASP A 146 -14.72 -17.44 3.52
C ASP A 146 -13.93 -18.32 2.55
#